data_c8fbd31ce2c308299e61fba8863cd6ca
#
_entry.id   c8fbd31ce2c308299e61fba8863cd6ca
#
_cell.length_a   1.000
_cell.length_b   1.000
_cell.length_c   1.000
_cell.angle_alpha   90.00
_cell.angle_beta   90.00
_cell.angle_gamma   90.00
#
_symmetry.space_group_name_H-M   'P 1'
#
loop_
_entity.id
_entity.type
_entity.pdbx_description
1 polymer ?
#
loop_
_entity_poly.entity_id
_entity_poly.type
_entity_poly.pdbx_seq_one_letter_code
_entity_poly.pdbx_strand_id
1 'polypeptide(L)'
;MENNIYQIIAKYFEIDGVPCVMEMIHRLDNENLIDNDGRRILMDNLTGYKNELYRDPLTGVYNRRYYEDNIKDLNENAGVAMIDLDDFKLYNDFYGHNAGDMALETIVSAIKKCIRSSDKIIRLGGDEFLLVLPGIHSNIFNKKLQQIRTRIKEAKVDGYSKIRLSVSIGGVMTHNETIE
;
A
#
# COMPACT_ATOMS: atom_id res chain seq x y z
N MET A 1 -38.36 -4.28 32.63
CA MET A 1 -36.90 -4.28 32.40
C MET A 1 -36.69 -4.51 30.92
N GLU A 2 -36.20 -3.52 30.19
CA GLU A 2 -35.87 -3.71 28.75
C GLU A 2 -34.63 -4.59 28.67
N ASN A 3 -34.75 -5.77 28.09
CA ASN A 3 -33.62 -6.64 27.80
C ASN A 3 -32.92 -6.09 26.53
N ASN A 4 -31.88 -5.31 26.72
CA ASN A 4 -31.03 -4.90 25.60
C ASN A 4 -30.05 -6.04 25.28
N ILE A 5 -30.03 -6.46 24.03
CA ILE A 5 -29.08 -7.43 23.50
C ILE A 5 -27.94 -6.68 22.83
N TYR A 6 -26.70 -7.06 23.12
CA TYR A 6 -25.50 -6.47 22.51
C TYR A 6 -24.72 -7.55 21.78
N GLN A 7 -24.23 -7.22 20.59
CA GLN A 7 -23.24 -8.02 19.91
C GLN A 7 -21.84 -7.44 20.22
N ILE A 8 -20.92 -8.31 20.61
CA ILE A 8 -19.53 -7.96 20.86
C ILE A 8 -18.67 -8.67 19.82
N ILE A 9 -17.91 -7.93 19.03
CA ILE A 9 -16.94 -8.47 18.08
C ILE A 9 -15.57 -8.08 18.61
N ALA A 10 -14.77 -9.07 19.04
CA ALA A 10 -13.40 -8.87 19.48
C ALA A 10 -12.41 -9.32 18.39
N LYS A 11 -11.42 -8.49 18.07
CA LYS A 11 -10.32 -8.85 17.20
C LYS A 11 -9.00 -8.62 17.91
N TYR A 12 -8.17 -9.66 17.93
CA TYR A 12 -6.81 -9.61 18.46
C TYR A 12 -5.85 -9.15 17.36
N PHE A 13 -4.93 -8.28 17.71
CA PHE A 13 -3.84 -7.82 16.86
C PHE A 13 -2.70 -7.31 17.74
N GLU A 14 -1.54 -7.11 17.16
CA GLU A 14 -0.35 -6.62 17.85
C GLU A 14 0.04 -5.26 17.30
N ILE A 15 0.37 -4.32 18.18
CA ILE A 15 0.90 -3.01 17.84
C ILE A 15 2.25 -2.87 18.55
N ASP A 16 3.33 -2.75 17.77
CA ASP A 16 4.69 -2.57 18.28
C ASP A 16 5.10 -3.63 19.34
N GLY A 17 4.75 -4.90 19.10
CA GLY A 17 5.01 -6.01 20.03
C GLY A 17 4.06 -6.06 21.23
N VAL A 18 3.06 -5.18 21.31
CA VAL A 18 2.07 -5.16 22.39
C VAL A 18 0.77 -5.78 21.90
N PRO A 19 0.30 -6.88 22.51
CA PRO A 19 -0.98 -7.49 22.15
C PRO A 19 -2.13 -6.54 22.49
N CYS A 20 -2.97 -6.29 21.50
CA CYS A 20 -4.12 -5.40 21.61
C CYS A 20 -5.39 -6.14 21.24
N VAL A 21 -6.49 -5.73 21.84
CA VAL A 21 -7.83 -6.22 21.52
C VAL A 21 -8.67 -5.02 21.10
N MET A 22 -9.26 -5.11 19.91
CA MET A 22 -10.30 -4.17 19.51
C MET A 22 -11.64 -4.84 19.78
N GLU A 23 -12.45 -4.24 20.61
CA GLU A 23 -13.82 -4.67 20.87
C GLU A 23 -14.79 -3.66 20.26
N MET A 24 -15.71 -4.17 19.45
CA MET A 24 -16.82 -3.38 18.93
C MET A 24 -18.09 -3.89 19.60
N ILE A 25 -18.77 -3.01 20.30
CA ILE A 25 -20.03 -3.31 20.98
C ILE A 25 -21.16 -2.65 20.22
N HIS A 26 -22.05 -3.44 19.65
CA HIS A 26 -23.22 -2.96 18.93
C HIS A 26 -24.49 -3.40 19.68
N ARG A 27 -25.38 -2.44 19.97
CA ARG A 27 -26.70 -2.75 20.54
C ARG A 27 -27.60 -3.28 19.43
N LEU A 28 -28.18 -4.46 19.65
CA LEU A 28 -29.15 -5.05 18.75
C LEU A 28 -30.57 -4.62 19.18
N ASP A 29 -31.20 -3.80 18.37
CA ASP A 29 -32.63 -3.55 18.50
C ASP A 29 -33.42 -4.76 17.96
N ASN A 30 -34.42 -5.16 18.73
CA ASN A 30 -35.16 -6.41 18.67
C ASN A 30 -35.81 -6.76 17.33
N GLU A 31 -35.20 -6.97 16.21
CA GLU A 31 -35.88 -7.71 15.15
C GLU A 31 -35.02 -8.31 14.03
N ASN A 32 -33.77 -7.91 13.87
CA ASN A 32 -32.93 -8.56 12.87
C ASN A 32 -31.44 -8.53 13.28
N LEU A 33 -30.91 -9.69 13.51
CA LEU A 33 -29.48 -9.95 13.56
C LEU A 33 -28.77 -9.31 12.35
N ILE A 34 -28.20 -8.13 12.55
CA ILE A 34 -27.43 -7.36 11.55
C ILE A 34 -28.16 -7.28 10.22
N ASP A 35 -28.96 -6.24 10.03
CA ASP A 35 -29.47 -5.87 8.72
C ASP A 35 -28.32 -5.54 7.76
N ASN A 36 -28.60 -5.42 6.48
CA ASN A 36 -27.59 -5.11 5.46
C ASN A 36 -26.90 -3.77 5.71
N ASP A 37 -27.54 -2.82 6.39
CA ASP A 37 -26.96 -1.51 6.72
C ASP A 37 -25.97 -1.60 7.87
N GLY A 38 -26.24 -2.37 8.92
CA GLY A 38 -25.29 -2.62 10.01
C GLY A 38 -24.05 -3.37 9.54
N ARG A 39 -24.19 -4.34 8.62
CA ARG A 39 -23.06 -5.01 7.97
C ARG A 39 -22.23 -4.03 7.13
N ARG A 40 -22.88 -3.13 6.40
CA ARG A 40 -22.21 -2.13 5.58
C ARG A 40 -21.42 -1.16 6.44
N ILE A 41 -22.03 -0.60 7.48
CA ILE A 41 -21.37 0.30 8.43
C ILE A 41 -20.15 -0.38 9.08
N LEU A 42 -20.30 -1.65 9.50
CA LEU A 42 -19.21 -2.42 10.06
C LEU A 42 -18.06 -2.63 9.07
N MET A 43 -18.40 -3.01 7.83
CA MET A 43 -17.41 -3.20 6.77
C MET A 43 -16.71 -1.89 6.37
N ASP A 44 -17.44 -0.79 6.32
CA ASP A 44 -16.89 0.53 6.03
C ASP A 44 -15.93 0.98 7.15
N ASN A 45 -16.30 0.78 8.41
CA ASN A 45 -15.43 1.06 9.55
C ASN A 45 -14.17 0.19 9.55
N LEU A 46 -14.31 -1.14 9.35
CA LEU A 46 -13.16 -2.05 9.25
C LEU A 46 -12.24 -1.70 8.07
N THR A 47 -12.80 -1.27 6.96
CA THR A 47 -12.04 -0.81 5.79
C THR A 47 -11.34 0.51 6.08
N GLY A 48 -12.00 1.44 6.78
CA GLY A 48 -11.41 2.69 7.26
C GLY A 48 -10.19 2.44 8.15
N TYR A 49 -10.33 1.63 9.18
CA TYR A 49 -9.21 1.27 10.08
C TYR A 49 -8.07 0.57 9.37
N LYS A 50 -8.34 -0.35 8.42
CA LYS A 50 -7.29 -0.97 7.61
C LYS A 50 -6.57 0.03 6.73
N ASN A 51 -7.28 1.01 6.17
CA ASN A 51 -6.67 2.05 5.35
C ASN A 51 -5.80 2.97 6.20
N GLU A 52 -6.24 3.42 7.36
CA GLU A 52 -5.43 4.21 8.29
C GLU A 52 -4.18 3.46 8.74
N LEU A 53 -4.31 2.16 9.03
CA LEU A 53 -3.22 1.33 9.53
C LEU A 53 -2.16 1.01 8.46
N TYR A 54 -2.58 0.73 7.23
CA TYR A 54 -1.74 0.12 6.20
C TYR A 54 -1.51 0.97 4.96
N ARG A 55 -2.02 2.20 4.90
CA ARG A 55 -1.81 3.08 3.75
C ARG A 55 -0.86 4.21 4.09
N ASP A 56 -0.03 4.56 3.12
CA ASP A 56 0.75 5.79 3.14
C ASP A 56 -0.19 6.99 2.88
N PRO A 57 -0.23 7.98 3.76
CA PRO A 57 -1.19 9.08 3.67
C PRO A 57 -0.99 9.99 2.46
N LEU A 58 0.25 10.10 1.95
CA LEU A 58 0.56 10.91 0.78
C LEU A 58 0.17 10.19 -0.51
N THR A 59 0.66 8.97 -0.69
CA THR A 59 0.59 8.29 -1.99
C THR A 59 -0.58 7.30 -2.10
N GLY A 60 -1.23 6.95 -0.97
CA GLY A 60 -2.33 6.00 -0.91
C GLY A 60 -1.95 4.55 -1.26
N VAL A 61 -0.66 4.24 -1.43
CA VAL A 61 -0.18 2.87 -1.55
C VAL A 61 0.01 2.24 -0.17
N TYR A 62 0.39 0.98 -0.08
CA TYR A 62 0.67 0.39 1.20
C TYR A 62 1.89 1.06 1.85
N ASN A 63 1.91 1.11 3.20
CA ASN A 63 3.01 1.63 3.98
C ASN A 63 3.95 0.50 4.44
N ARG A 64 5.06 0.88 5.10
CA ARG A 64 6.04 -0.05 5.66
C ARG A 64 5.42 -1.07 6.62
N ARG A 65 4.44 -0.66 7.42
CA ARG A 65 3.76 -1.56 8.35
C ARG A 65 3.03 -2.69 7.61
N TYR A 66 2.40 -2.39 6.48
CA TYR A 66 1.79 -3.44 5.65
C TYR A 66 2.82 -4.47 5.18
N TYR A 67 4.03 -4.02 4.82
CA TYR A 67 5.12 -4.94 4.46
C TYR A 67 5.49 -5.85 5.62
N GLU A 68 5.75 -5.30 6.81
CA GLU A 68 6.15 -6.07 7.99
C GLU A 68 5.07 -7.09 8.42
N ASP A 69 3.80 -6.70 8.39
CA ASP A 69 2.69 -7.53 8.89
C ASP A 69 2.14 -8.53 7.87
N ASN A 70 2.33 -8.30 6.55
CA ASN A 70 1.62 -9.06 5.53
C ASN A 70 2.49 -9.56 4.37
N ILE A 71 3.70 -9.05 4.18
CA ILE A 71 4.51 -9.36 2.99
C ILE A 71 5.81 -10.04 3.35
N LYS A 72 6.50 -9.58 4.38
CA LYS A 72 7.84 -10.04 4.74
C LYS A 72 7.95 -11.58 4.84
N ASP A 73 6.98 -12.20 5.50
CA ASP A 73 6.96 -13.65 5.75
C ASP A 73 6.17 -14.45 4.69
N LEU A 74 5.70 -13.77 3.61
CA LEU A 74 5.02 -14.47 2.53
C LEU A 74 6.01 -15.36 1.77
N ASN A 75 5.64 -16.64 1.71
CA ASN A 75 6.39 -17.66 0.99
C ASN A 75 5.69 -17.92 -0.35
N GLU A 76 5.87 -17.01 -1.31
CA GLU A 76 5.21 -17.03 -2.61
C GLU A 76 6.22 -16.93 -3.76
N ASN A 77 5.84 -17.48 -4.90
CA ASN A 77 6.52 -17.19 -6.16
C ASN A 77 6.13 -15.79 -6.63
N ALA A 78 7.02 -14.85 -6.56
CA ALA A 78 6.77 -13.46 -6.92
C ALA A 78 7.99 -12.82 -7.58
N GLY A 79 7.74 -11.80 -8.39
CA GLY A 79 8.76 -10.81 -8.74
C GLY A 79 8.75 -9.70 -7.70
N VAL A 80 9.88 -9.43 -7.10
CA VAL A 80 10.05 -8.37 -6.10
C VAL A 80 11.04 -7.35 -6.61
N ALA A 81 10.69 -6.07 -6.56
CA ALA A 81 11.59 -5.01 -7.02
C ALA A 81 11.59 -3.83 -6.06
N MET A 82 12.79 -3.35 -5.76
CA MET A 82 13.01 -2.06 -5.10
C MET A 82 13.07 -0.96 -6.15
N ILE A 83 12.39 0.13 -5.89
CA ILE A 83 12.33 1.32 -6.74
C ILE A 83 12.68 2.51 -5.88
N ASP A 84 13.65 3.29 -6.32
CA ASP A 84 14.13 4.49 -5.64
C ASP A 84 14.08 5.67 -6.60
N LEU A 85 13.60 6.84 -6.15
CA LEU A 85 13.53 8.04 -6.97
C LEU A 85 14.87 8.75 -7.01
N ASP A 86 15.50 8.75 -8.19
CA ASP A 86 16.77 9.41 -8.40
C ASP A 86 16.67 10.92 -8.10
N ASP A 87 17.65 11.46 -7.39
CA ASP A 87 17.77 12.89 -7.10
C ASP A 87 16.60 13.50 -6.29
N PHE A 88 15.83 12.71 -5.56
CA PHE A 88 14.65 13.17 -4.80
C PHE A 88 14.97 14.36 -3.88
N LYS A 89 16.11 14.32 -3.19
CA LYS A 89 16.55 15.41 -2.33
C LYS A 89 16.73 16.71 -3.14
N LEU A 90 17.27 16.63 -4.36
CA LEU A 90 17.43 17.82 -5.21
C LEU A 90 16.07 18.42 -5.60
N TYR A 91 15.04 17.61 -5.84
CA TYR A 91 13.69 18.15 -6.09
C TYR A 91 13.18 18.94 -4.89
N ASN A 92 13.33 18.41 -3.68
CA ASN A 92 12.95 19.11 -2.45
C ASN A 92 13.75 20.40 -2.24
N ASP A 93 15.06 20.35 -2.44
CA ASP A 93 15.95 21.50 -2.23
C ASP A 93 15.71 22.63 -3.23
N PHE A 94 15.41 22.32 -4.52
CA PHE A 94 15.19 23.31 -5.56
C PHE A 94 13.75 23.79 -5.72
N TYR A 95 12.77 22.91 -5.53
CA TYR A 95 11.37 23.18 -5.82
C TYR A 95 10.47 23.16 -4.57
N GLY A 96 11.04 22.79 -3.40
CA GLY A 96 10.33 22.66 -2.14
C GLY A 96 9.64 21.28 -1.97
N HIS A 97 9.24 20.97 -0.73
CA HIS A 97 8.66 19.67 -0.37
C HIS A 97 7.38 19.35 -1.16
N ASN A 98 6.55 20.33 -1.49
CA ASN A 98 5.37 20.11 -2.32
C ASN A 98 5.71 19.51 -3.70
N ALA A 99 6.83 19.91 -4.29
CA ALA A 99 7.28 19.34 -5.56
C ALA A 99 7.72 17.88 -5.41
N GLY A 100 8.39 17.56 -4.31
CA GLY A 100 8.74 16.18 -3.95
C GLY A 100 7.50 15.30 -3.73
N ASP A 101 6.51 15.80 -3.01
CA ASP A 101 5.25 15.11 -2.79
C ASP A 101 4.52 14.83 -4.11
N MET A 102 4.40 15.81 -4.98
CA MET A 102 3.82 15.65 -6.32
C MET A 102 4.62 14.68 -7.21
N ALA A 103 5.96 14.64 -7.07
CA ALA A 103 6.79 13.67 -7.76
C ALA A 103 6.50 12.24 -7.30
N LEU A 104 6.38 11.99 -5.98
CA LEU A 104 6.04 10.69 -5.42
C LEU A 104 4.65 10.21 -5.85
N GLU A 105 3.64 11.07 -5.81
CA GLU A 105 2.29 10.76 -6.30
C GLU A 105 2.29 10.44 -7.80
N THR A 106 3.07 11.19 -8.59
CA THR A 106 3.22 10.97 -10.03
C THR A 106 3.83 9.61 -10.34
N ILE A 107 4.89 9.21 -9.61
CA ILE A 107 5.52 7.89 -9.74
C ILE A 107 4.52 6.79 -9.43
N VAL A 108 3.83 6.89 -8.31
CA VAL A 108 2.82 5.90 -7.91
C VAL A 108 1.73 5.77 -8.96
N SER A 109 1.24 6.90 -9.50
CA SER A 109 0.25 6.90 -10.59
C SER A 109 0.79 6.19 -11.85
N ALA A 110 2.05 6.44 -12.22
CA ALA A 110 2.68 5.80 -13.36
C ALA A 110 2.84 4.27 -13.16
N ILE A 111 3.26 3.83 -11.97
CA ILE A 111 3.37 2.40 -11.62
C ILE A 111 2.01 1.72 -11.64
N LYS A 112 0.98 2.31 -11.01
CA LYS A 112 -0.39 1.77 -10.97
C LYS A 112 -0.96 1.47 -12.37
N LYS A 113 -0.60 2.26 -13.38
CA LYS A 113 -1.01 2.03 -14.79
C LYS A 113 -0.32 0.83 -15.44
N CYS A 114 0.74 0.30 -14.83
CA CYS A 114 1.51 -0.82 -15.36
C CYS A 114 1.24 -2.15 -14.67
N ILE A 115 0.53 -2.16 -13.55
CA ILE A 115 0.35 -3.32 -12.68
C ILE A 115 -1.12 -3.72 -12.55
N ARG A 116 -1.35 -4.92 -12.02
CA ARG A 116 -2.68 -5.49 -11.77
C ARG A 116 -3.16 -5.14 -10.35
N SER A 117 -4.43 -5.35 -10.08
CA SER A 117 -5.00 -5.19 -8.72
C SER A 117 -4.43 -6.17 -7.69
N SER A 118 -3.94 -7.33 -8.15
CA SER A 118 -3.25 -8.32 -7.29
C SER A 118 -1.86 -7.88 -6.87
N ASP A 119 -1.21 -7.04 -7.67
CA ASP A 119 0.14 -6.55 -7.43
C ASP A 119 0.13 -5.51 -6.29
N LYS A 120 1.23 -5.41 -5.56
CA LYS A 120 1.34 -4.52 -4.40
C LYS A 120 2.44 -3.50 -4.63
N ILE A 121 2.13 -2.23 -4.34
CA ILE A 121 3.11 -1.16 -4.19
C ILE A 121 3.13 -0.80 -2.71
N ILE A 122 4.31 -0.78 -2.12
CA ILE A 122 4.54 -0.43 -0.72
C ILE A 122 5.56 0.70 -0.68
N ARG A 123 5.27 1.78 0.04
CA ARG A 123 6.24 2.82 0.35
C ARG A 123 6.94 2.47 1.65
N LEU A 124 8.24 2.20 1.60
CA LEU A 124 9.03 1.83 2.78
C LEU A 124 9.46 3.05 3.59
N GLY A 125 9.64 4.18 2.94
CA GLY A 125 9.99 5.46 3.55
C GLY A 125 10.58 6.41 2.51
N GLY A 126 10.52 7.72 2.75
CA GLY A 126 11.11 8.70 1.83
C GLY A 126 10.67 8.52 0.39
N ASP A 127 11.60 8.17 -0.46
CA ASP A 127 11.50 7.95 -1.91
C ASP A 127 11.59 6.46 -2.32
N GLU A 128 11.64 5.54 -1.35
CA GLU A 128 11.80 4.11 -1.57
C GLU A 128 10.45 3.39 -1.65
N PHE A 129 10.28 2.62 -2.73
CA PHE A 129 9.10 1.78 -2.95
C PHE A 129 9.49 0.32 -3.19
N LEU A 130 8.72 -0.58 -2.61
CA LEU A 130 8.77 -2.01 -2.89
C LEU A 130 7.59 -2.38 -3.78
N LEU A 131 7.89 -3.07 -4.87
CA LEU A 131 6.90 -3.64 -5.78
C LEU A 131 6.90 -5.16 -5.63
N VAL A 132 5.72 -5.74 -5.39
CA VAL A 132 5.54 -7.19 -5.28
C VAL A 132 4.52 -7.63 -6.34
N LEU A 133 4.92 -8.55 -7.20
CA LEU A 133 4.17 -9.06 -8.34
C LEU A 133 3.96 -10.57 -8.19
N PRO A 134 2.91 -11.02 -7.47
CA PRO A 134 2.66 -12.44 -7.25
C PRO A 134 2.41 -13.19 -8.54
N GLY A 135 2.99 -14.39 -8.67
CA GLY A 135 2.78 -15.30 -9.80
C GLY A 135 3.26 -14.76 -11.16
N ILE A 136 4.12 -13.74 -11.18
CA ILE A 136 4.69 -13.26 -12.44
C ILE A 136 5.76 -14.23 -12.97
N HIS A 137 5.80 -14.43 -14.28
CA HIS A 137 6.87 -15.21 -14.90
C HIS A 137 8.13 -14.36 -15.11
N SER A 138 9.30 -14.95 -14.93
CA SER A 138 10.62 -14.26 -15.02
C SER A 138 10.84 -13.53 -16.35
N ASN A 139 10.38 -14.10 -17.47
CA ASN A 139 10.48 -13.47 -18.78
C ASN A 139 9.61 -12.22 -18.94
N ILE A 140 8.53 -12.09 -18.13
CA ILE A 140 7.62 -10.94 -18.14
C ILE A 140 8.08 -9.92 -17.11
N PHE A 141 8.68 -10.35 -16.00
CA PHE A 141 9.11 -9.50 -14.91
C PHE A 141 10.06 -8.38 -15.38
N ASN A 142 11.14 -8.71 -16.05
CA ASN A 142 12.10 -7.72 -16.57
C ASN A 142 11.45 -6.74 -17.56
N LYS A 143 10.58 -7.22 -18.44
CA LYS A 143 9.82 -6.36 -19.36
C LYS A 143 8.91 -5.39 -18.60
N LYS A 144 8.29 -5.86 -17.50
CA LYS A 144 7.43 -5.07 -16.65
C LYS A 144 8.22 -3.95 -15.95
N LEU A 145 9.41 -4.24 -15.41
CA LEU A 145 10.27 -3.23 -14.79
C LEU A 145 10.71 -2.17 -15.81
N GLN A 146 11.07 -2.57 -17.03
CA GLN A 146 11.40 -1.62 -18.09
C GLN A 146 10.20 -0.75 -18.51
N GLN A 147 9.01 -1.35 -18.59
CA GLN A 147 7.77 -0.62 -18.86
C GLN A 147 7.50 0.45 -17.79
N ILE A 148 7.67 0.09 -16.52
CA ILE A 148 7.51 1.01 -15.38
C ILE A 148 8.50 2.16 -15.47
N ARG A 149 9.80 1.86 -15.67
CA ARG A 149 10.86 2.87 -15.84
C ARG A 149 10.53 3.85 -16.97
N THR A 150 10.14 3.36 -18.12
CA THR A 150 9.77 4.19 -19.28
C THR A 150 8.57 5.07 -18.94
N ARG A 151 7.54 4.51 -18.35
CA ARG A 151 6.32 5.23 -18.00
C ARG A 151 6.58 6.35 -16.97
N ILE A 152 7.46 6.11 -15.99
CA ILE A 152 7.87 7.12 -15.01
C ILE A 152 8.65 8.24 -15.71
N LYS A 153 9.60 7.91 -16.58
CA LYS A 153 10.40 8.88 -17.33
C LYS A 153 9.54 9.79 -18.22
N GLU A 154 8.45 9.28 -18.78
CA GLU A 154 7.50 10.02 -19.61
C GLU A 154 6.48 10.83 -18.81
N ALA A 155 6.31 10.53 -17.52
CA ALA A 155 5.35 11.19 -16.66
C ALA A 155 5.75 12.64 -16.41
N LYS A 156 4.73 13.48 -16.31
CA LYS A 156 4.90 14.91 -16.00
C LYS A 156 4.38 15.18 -14.61
N VAL A 157 5.16 15.89 -13.82
CA VAL A 157 4.75 16.35 -12.48
C VAL A 157 3.89 17.61 -12.67
N ASP A 158 2.65 17.54 -12.19
CA ASP A 158 1.71 18.66 -12.32
C ASP A 158 2.26 19.90 -11.59
N GLY A 159 2.11 21.06 -12.19
CA GLY A 159 2.69 22.31 -11.68
C GLY A 159 4.22 22.46 -11.83
N TYR A 160 4.95 21.40 -12.20
CA TYR A 160 6.42 21.38 -12.22
C TYR A 160 6.98 20.86 -13.56
N SER A 161 6.71 21.55 -14.65
CA SER A 161 7.06 21.12 -16.02
C SER A 161 8.56 20.87 -16.28
N LYS A 162 9.45 21.42 -15.45
CA LYS A 162 10.90 21.24 -15.55
C LYS A 162 11.41 19.97 -14.87
N ILE A 163 10.65 19.37 -13.95
CA ILE A 163 11.04 18.12 -13.29
C ILE A 163 11.01 16.98 -14.31
N ARG A 164 12.08 16.20 -14.35
CA ARG A 164 12.22 14.98 -15.14
C ARG A 164 12.43 13.81 -14.20
N LEU A 165 11.41 12.96 -14.07
CA LEU A 165 11.49 11.81 -13.17
C LEU A 165 12.42 10.74 -13.73
N SER A 166 13.27 10.22 -12.86
CA SER A 166 14.11 9.05 -13.10
C SER A 166 14.10 8.17 -11.87
N VAL A 167 14.17 6.87 -12.07
CA VAL A 167 14.17 5.88 -10.97
C VAL A 167 15.23 4.81 -11.19
N SER A 168 15.88 4.44 -10.12
CA SER A 168 16.69 3.24 -10.01
C SER A 168 15.78 2.06 -9.63
N ILE A 169 15.87 0.95 -10.38
CA ILE A 169 15.04 -0.23 -10.15
C ILE A 169 15.95 -1.46 -10.11
N GLY A 170 15.93 -2.18 -8.98
CA GLY A 170 16.54 -3.50 -8.81
C GLY A 170 15.47 -4.53 -8.48
N GLY A 171 15.52 -5.72 -9.07
CA GLY A 171 14.50 -6.73 -8.82
C GLY A 171 15.02 -8.17 -8.88
N VAL A 172 14.35 -9.04 -8.13
CA VAL A 172 14.63 -10.47 -8.04
C VAL A 172 13.34 -11.28 -8.16
N MET A 173 13.47 -12.55 -8.56
CA MET A 173 12.37 -13.51 -8.48
C MET A 173 12.53 -14.34 -7.22
N THR A 174 11.48 -14.43 -6.42
CA THR A 174 11.43 -15.35 -5.27
C THR A 174 10.85 -16.70 -5.71
N HIS A 175 11.38 -17.78 -5.16
CA HIS A 175 10.92 -19.13 -5.41
C HIS A 175 10.65 -19.84 -4.08
N ASN A 176 9.46 -19.65 -3.51
CA ASN A 176 9.09 -20.16 -2.18
C ASN A 176 10.09 -19.74 -1.10
N GLU A 177 10.56 -18.51 -1.15
CA GLU A 177 11.45 -17.88 -0.20
C GLU A 177 10.76 -16.65 0.38
N THR A 178 11.11 -16.28 1.60
CA THR A 178 10.60 -15.06 2.24
C THR A 178 11.10 -13.82 1.51
N ILE A 179 10.30 -12.76 1.54
CA ILE A 179 10.62 -11.46 0.94
C ILE A 179 11.29 -10.59 2.01
N GLU A 180 12.52 -10.94 2.40
CA GLU A 180 13.35 -10.12 3.30
C GLU A 180 14.17 -9.08 2.56
#